data_6be2bc85059b5d1a6360d97e6c3beca0
#
_entry.id   6be2bc85059b5d1a6360d97e6c3beca0
#
_cell.length_a   1.000
_cell.length_b   1.000
_cell.length_c   1.000
_cell.angle_alpha   90.00
_cell.angle_beta   90.00
_cell.angle_gamma   90.00
#
_symmetry.space_group_name_H-M   'P 1'
#
loop_
_entity.id
_entity.type
_entity.pdbx_description
1 polymer ?
#
loop_
_entity_poly.entity_id
_entity_poly.type
_entity_poly.pdbx_seq_one_letter_code
_entity_poly.pdbx_strand_id
1 'polypeptide(L)'
;MINQLLKPLVIASGVLFSLHCSQVLAVNVGDQAPAFKLPRLETQGDIQLKSYRGKVVYVDFWASWCGPCRLSLPVLNTLRKKYRKQGFEVIAINLDEEKEDAMDFLKEFPVAYPTARDVKGTTPEKYELRGMPTAYLIDRQGNINLIHEGFKKSDSQSLSTHIATLLKQ
;
A
#
# COMPACT_ATOMS: atom_id res chain seq x y z
N MET A 1 73.55 -1.62 -38.91
CA MET A 1 72.29 -0.83 -39.16
C MET A 1 71.12 -1.75 -38.83
N ILE A 2 70.62 -1.66 -37.61
CA ILE A 2 69.56 -2.53 -37.11
C ILE A 2 68.36 -1.63 -36.79
N ASN A 3 67.32 -1.77 -37.60
CA ASN A 3 66.10 -1.00 -37.50
C ASN A 3 65.12 -1.80 -36.64
N GLN A 4 64.97 -1.43 -35.39
CA GLN A 4 63.99 -2.01 -34.43
C GLN A 4 62.63 -1.32 -34.64
N LEU A 5 61.70 -2.02 -35.26
CA LEU A 5 60.29 -1.62 -35.37
C LEU A 5 59.58 -1.82 -34.02
N LEU A 6 59.29 -0.74 -33.31
CA LEU A 6 58.42 -0.69 -32.15
C LEU A 6 56.98 -0.86 -32.61
N LYS A 7 56.32 -1.97 -32.21
CA LYS A 7 54.87 -2.18 -32.36
C LYS A 7 54.13 -1.47 -31.22
N PRO A 8 53.09 -0.68 -31.49
CA PRO A 8 52.28 -0.09 -30.42
C PRO A 8 51.41 -1.17 -29.78
N LEU A 9 51.48 -1.24 -28.44
CA LEU A 9 50.62 -2.06 -27.61
C LEU A 9 49.28 -1.36 -27.47
N VAL A 10 48.23 -1.83 -28.13
CA VAL A 10 46.88 -1.34 -27.99
C VAL A 10 46.27 -1.96 -26.71
N ILE A 11 46.20 -1.17 -25.64
CA ILE A 11 45.48 -1.55 -24.40
C ILE A 11 43.99 -1.31 -24.66
N ALA A 12 43.28 -2.40 -24.96
CA ALA A 12 41.79 -2.36 -25.00
C ALA A 12 41.26 -2.24 -23.58
N SER A 13 40.87 -1.03 -23.19
CA SER A 13 40.20 -0.76 -21.93
C SER A 13 38.74 -1.23 -22.03
N GLY A 14 38.47 -2.46 -21.55
CA GLY A 14 37.12 -3.01 -21.47
C GLY A 14 36.31 -2.31 -20.36
N VAL A 15 35.42 -1.44 -20.77
CA VAL A 15 34.42 -0.85 -19.84
C VAL A 15 33.40 -1.94 -19.51
N LEU A 16 33.53 -2.53 -18.33
CA LEU A 16 32.50 -3.41 -17.75
C LEU A 16 31.26 -2.58 -17.39
N PHE A 17 30.28 -2.60 -18.27
CA PHE A 17 28.97 -2.02 -18.02
C PHE A 17 28.21 -2.96 -17.09
N SER A 18 28.25 -2.69 -15.77
CA SER A 18 27.47 -3.43 -14.78
C SER A 18 26.00 -3.11 -14.98
N LEU A 19 25.25 -4.03 -15.60
CA LEU A 19 23.79 -3.99 -15.61
C LEU A 19 23.29 -4.19 -14.17
N HIS A 20 22.95 -3.10 -13.51
CA HIS A 20 22.19 -3.15 -12.28
C HIS A 20 20.74 -3.53 -12.65
N CYS A 21 20.44 -4.81 -12.60
CA CYS A 21 19.05 -5.29 -12.64
C CYS A 21 18.42 -4.89 -11.29
N SER A 22 17.62 -3.82 -11.30
CA SER A 22 16.77 -3.48 -10.17
C SER A 22 15.74 -4.59 -10.02
N GLN A 23 15.96 -5.51 -9.10
CA GLN A 23 14.95 -6.49 -8.73
C GLN A 23 13.80 -5.74 -8.07
N VAL A 24 12.66 -5.72 -8.73
CA VAL A 24 11.38 -5.37 -8.10
C VAL A 24 11.09 -6.52 -7.13
N LEU A 25 11.39 -6.29 -5.85
CA LEU A 25 11.10 -7.26 -4.80
C LEU A 25 9.59 -7.22 -4.51
N ALA A 26 8.96 -8.37 -4.65
CA ALA A 26 7.55 -8.54 -4.27
C ALA A 26 7.32 -8.07 -2.83
N VAL A 27 6.21 -7.39 -2.60
CA VAL A 27 5.80 -6.94 -1.26
C VAL A 27 5.30 -8.15 -0.46
N ASN A 28 5.97 -8.46 0.65
CA ASN A 28 5.67 -9.62 1.48
C ASN A 28 5.36 -9.23 2.93
N VAL A 29 4.80 -10.17 3.66
CA VAL A 29 4.69 -10.07 5.12
C VAL A 29 6.09 -10.00 5.72
N GLY A 30 6.31 -9.04 6.60
CA GLY A 30 7.61 -8.71 7.21
C GLY A 30 8.32 -7.51 6.57
N ASP A 31 7.98 -7.14 5.34
CA ASP A 31 8.58 -5.99 4.67
C ASP A 31 8.07 -4.67 5.22
N GLN A 32 8.88 -3.62 5.08
CA GLN A 32 8.42 -2.24 5.32
C GLN A 32 7.35 -1.87 4.30
N ALA A 33 6.19 -1.43 4.77
CA ALA A 33 5.10 -0.99 3.91
C ALA A 33 5.56 0.17 3.01
N PRO A 34 5.33 0.09 1.70
CA PRO A 34 5.70 1.16 0.77
C PRO A 34 5.10 2.50 1.18
N ALA A 35 5.94 3.52 1.24
CA ALA A 35 5.51 4.86 1.63
C ALA A 35 4.65 5.49 0.54
N PHE A 36 3.59 6.20 0.96
CA PHE A 36 2.78 7.03 0.08
C PHE A 36 2.45 8.38 0.72
N LYS A 37 2.15 9.32 -0.15
CA LYS A 37 1.55 10.61 0.13
C LYS A 37 0.51 10.88 -0.95
N LEU A 38 -0.77 10.87 -0.59
CA LEU A 38 -1.89 10.97 -1.51
C LEU A 38 -2.86 12.08 -1.07
N PRO A 39 -3.51 12.77 -2.00
CA PRO A 39 -4.55 13.71 -1.66
C PRO A 39 -5.73 13.01 -0.97
N ARG A 40 -6.37 13.72 -0.05
CA ARG A 40 -7.64 13.29 0.53
C ARG A 40 -8.73 13.28 -0.53
N LEU A 41 -9.63 12.31 -0.46
CA LEU A 41 -10.75 12.21 -1.38
C LEU A 41 -11.78 13.33 -1.15
N GLU A 42 -12.20 13.54 0.11
CA GLU A 42 -13.34 14.42 0.45
C GLU A 42 -12.92 15.82 0.85
N THR A 43 -11.74 15.99 1.43
CA THR A 43 -11.29 17.26 2.02
C THR A 43 -9.95 17.69 1.44
N GLN A 44 -9.52 18.92 1.75
CA GLN A 44 -8.17 19.38 1.38
C GLN A 44 -7.08 18.69 2.22
N GLY A 45 -5.87 18.68 1.67
CA GLY A 45 -4.68 18.12 2.33
C GLY A 45 -4.36 16.70 1.90
N ASP A 46 -3.32 16.15 2.49
CA ASP A 46 -2.77 14.85 2.14
C ASP A 46 -2.89 13.83 3.28
N ILE A 47 -2.89 12.56 2.91
CA ILE A 47 -2.70 11.42 3.79
C ILE A 47 -1.32 10.83 3.49
N GLN A 48 -0.48 10.71 4.52
CA GLN A 48 0.86 10.14 4.43
C GLN A 48 0.98 8.98 5.40
N LEU A 49 1.37 7.79 4.92
CA LEU A 49 1.50 6.61 5.77
C LEU A 49 2.44 6.85 6.96
N LYS A 50 3.53 7.59 6.74
CA LYS A 50 4.52 7.91 7.81
C LYS A 50 3.92 8.66 9.01
N SER A 51 2.82 9.39 8.83
CA SER A 51 2.13 10.11 9.91
C SER A 51 1.37 9.19 10.87
N TYR A 52 1.31 7.90 10.55
CA TYR A 52 0.62 6.88 11.36
C TYR A 52 1.61 5.93 12.06
N ARG A 53 2.91 6.24 12.06
CA ARG A 53 3.90 5.48 12.85
C ARG A 53 3.48 5.41 14.32
N GLY A 54 3.68 4.26 14.96
CA GLY A 54 3.20 3.98 16.31
C GLY A 54 1.76 3.50 16.41
N LYS A 55 1.04 3.45 15.27
CA LYS A 55 -0.30 2.86 15.16
C LYS A 55 -0.27 1.58 14.36
N VAL A 56 -1.21 0.68 14.65
CA VAL A 56 -1.57 -0.42 13.76
C VAL A 56 -2.49 0.15 12.67
N VAL A 57 -2.11 0.00 11.40
CA VAL A 57 -2.81 0.62 10.28
C VAL A 57 -3.29 -0.45 9.31
N TYR A 58 -4.56 -0.37 8.92
CA TYR A 58 -5.12 -1.18 7.84
C TYR A 58 -5.26 -0.29 6.60
N VAL A 59 -4.42 -0.53 5.59
CA VAL A 59 -4.47 0.16 4.30
C VAL A 59 -5.31 -0.67 3.36
N ASP A 60 -6.48 -0.17 2.96
CA ASP A 60 -7.47 -0.84 2.12
C ASP A 60 -7.57 -0.19 0.74
N PHE A 61 -7.38 -0.96 -0.33
CA PHE A 61 -7.56 -0.48 -1.70
C PHE A 61 -8.96 -0.82 -2.20
N TRP A 62 -9.66 0.18 -2.71
CA TRP A 62 -11.05 0.05 -3.13
C TRP A 62 -11.41 0.93 -4.34
N ALA A 63 -12.53 0.59 -4.99
CA ALA A 63 -13.15 1.41 -6.02
C ALA A 63 -14.68 1.24 -5.99
N SER A 64 -15.42 2.16 -6.60
CA SER A 64 -16.89 2.15 -6.68
C SER A 64 -17.44 0.91 -7.38
N TRP A 65 -16.73 0.44 -8.40
CA TRP A 65 -17.07 -0.77 -9.18
C TRP A 65 -16.66 -2.08 -8.51
N CYS A 66 -15.97 -2.02 -7.35
CA CYS A 66 -15.55 -3.20 -6.60
C CYS A 66 -16.71 -3.76 -5.76
N GLY A 67 -17.37 -4.80 -6.24
CA GLY A 67 -18.51 -5.43 -5.56
C GLY A 67 -18.22 -5.84 -4.10
N PRO A 68 -17.15 -6.61 -3.80
CA PRO A 68 -16.83 -7.01 -2.43
C PRO A 68 -16.45 -5.85 -1.49
N CYS A 69 -16.03 -4.69 -2.03
CA CYS A 69 -15.72 -3.50 -1.24
C CYS A 69 -16.97 -2.95 -0.49
N ARG A 70 -18.18 -3.22 -0.99
CA ARG A 70 -19.44 -2.91 -0.29
C ARG A 70 -19.57 -3.66 1.04
N LEU A 71 -18.90 -4.79 1.18
CA LEU A 71 -18.87 -5.57 2.41
C LEU A 71 -17.73 -5.13 3.33
N SER A 72 -16.53 -4.85 2.79
CA SER A 72 -15.36 -4.49 3.60
C SER A 72 -15.53 -3.13 4.29
N LEU A 73 -15.98 -2.10 3.59
CA LEU A 73 -16.03 -0.74 4.11
C LEU A 73 -16.84 -0.60 5.42
N PRO A 74 -18.08 -1.12 5.55
CA PRO A 74 -18.84 -1.06 6.81
C PRO A 74 -18.20 -1.86 7.95
N VAL A 75 -17.57 -3.01 7.63
CA VAL A 75 -16.87 -3.82 8.63
C VAL A 75 -15.66 -3.07 9.16
N LEU A 76 -14.89 -2.41 8.28
CA LEU A 76 -13.74 -1.59 8.67
C LEU A 76 -14.16 -0.40 9.56
N ASN A 77 -15.31 0.23 9.32
CA ASN A 77 -15.89 1.22 10.25
C ASN A 77 -16.09 0.63 11.65
N THR A 78 -16.65 -0.56 11.73
CA THR A 78 -16.91 -1.24 13.00
C THR A 78 -15.61 -1.58 13.73
N LEU A 79 -14.62 -2.13 13.03
CA LEU A 79 -13.30 -2.46 13.59
C LEU A 79 -12.58 -1.19 14.07
N ARG A 80 -12.59 -0.13 13.26
CA ARG A 80 -12.00 1.15 13.66
C ARG A 80 -12.68 1.72 14.90
N LYS A 81 -14.03 1.74 14.94
CA LYS A 81 -14.78 2.20 16.13
C LYS A 81 -14.37 1.43 17.40
N LYS A 82 -14.17 0.12 17.28
CA LYS A 82 -13.77 -0.77 18.36
C LYS A 82 -12.34 -0.50 18.87
N TYR A 83 -11.39 -0.28 17.95
CA TYR A 83 -9.96 -0.32 18.28
C TYR A 83 -9.23 1.02 18.17
N ARG A 84 -9.81 2.11 17.64
CA ARG A 84 -9.12 3.39 17.40
C ARG A 84 -8.49 3.99 18.66
N LYS A 85 -9.15 3.84 19.82
CA LYS A 85 -8.63 4.34 21.11
C LYS A 85 -7.41 3.55 21.59
N GLN A 86 -7.17 2.37 21.05
CA GLN A 86 -6.02 1.52 21.34
C GLN A 86 -4.88 1.71 20.32
N GLY A 87 -5.05 2.62 19.34
CA GLY A 87 -4.04 2.92 18.35
C GLY A 87 -4.23 2.22 17.01
N PHE A 88 -5.44 1.75 16.67
CA PHE A 88 -5.77 1.23 15.34
C PHE A 88 -6.34 2.33 14.44
N GLU A 89 -5.93 2.34 13.18
CA GLU A 89 -6.49 3.24 12.16
C GLU A 89 -6.73 2.49 10.84
N VAL A 90 -7.67 2.99 10.05
CA VAL A 90 -7.92 2.55 8.68
C VAL A 90 -7.58 3.70 7.74
N ILE A 91 -6.89 3.40 6.64
CA ILE A 91 -6.68 4.31 5.52
C ILE A 91 -7.22 3.61 4.28
N ALA A 92 -8.26 4.15 3.68
CA ALA A 92 -8.80 3.65 2.43
C ALA A 92 -8.17 4.42 1.26
N ILE A 93 -7.68 3.72 0.24
CA ILE A 93 -7.12 4.31 -0.98
C ILE A 93 -8.06 3.99 -2.12
N ASN A 94 -8.70 5.02 -2.64
CA ASN A 94 -9.61 4.91 -3.78
C ASN A 94 -8.85 4.94 -5.10
N LEU A 95 -9.26 4.09 -6.04
CA LEU A 95 -8.65 3.90 -7.35
C LEU A 95 -9.61 4.23 -8.52
N ASP A 96 -10.73 4.90 -8.28
CA ASP A 96 -11.60 5.37 -9.35
C ASP A 96 -10.91 6.45 -10.18
N GLU A 97 -11.10 6.40 -11.49
CA GLU A 97 -10.63 7.43 -12.42
C GLU A 97 -11.35 8.74 -12.17
N GLU A 98 -12.67 8.68 -11.93
CA GLU A 98 -13.49 9.85 -11.62
C GLU A 98 -13.76 9.95 -10.12
N LYS A 99 -13.61 11.15 -9.58
CA LYS A 99 -13.84 11.42 -8.16
C LYS A 99 -15.30 11.23 -7.78
N GLU A 100 -16.17 11.60 -8.67
CA GLU A 100 -17.61 11.58 -8.52
C GLU A 100 -18.11 10.17 -8.26
N ASP A 101 -17.58 9.16 -8.93
CA ASP A 101 -17.94 7.75 -8.72
C ASP A 101 -17.64 7.30 -7.29
N ALA A 102 -16.44 7.65 -6.79
CA ALA A 102 -16.06 7.37 -5.41
C ALA A 102 -16.97 8.10 -4.40
N MET A 103 -17.32 9.36 -4.68
CA MET A 103 -18.16 10.16 -3.81
C MET A 103 -19.59 9.63 -3.76
N ASP A 104 -20.14 9.21 -4.91
CA ASP A 104 -21.49 8.62 -4.97
C ASP A 104 -21.54 7.27 -4.23
N PHE A 105 -20.49 6.45 -4.39
CA PHE A 105 -20.36 5.22 -3.62
C PHE A 105 -20.33 5.47 -2.10
N LEU A 106 -19.57 6.47 -1.63
CA LEU A 106 -19.47 6.80 -0.22
C LEU A 106 -20.75 7.43 0.37
N LYS A 107 -21.65 7.97 -0.46
CA LYS A 107 -23.01 8.36 -0.01
C LYS A 107 -23.85 7.16 0.41
N GLU A 108 -23.70 6.04 -0.32
CA GLU A 108 -24.39 4.79 -0.01
C GLU A 108 -23.68 4.00 1.11
N PHE A 109 -22.34 4.00 1.11
CA PHE A 109 -21.50 3.28 2.07
C PHE A 109 -20.58 4.24 2.83
N PRO A 110 -21.12 5.07 3.75
CA PRO A 110 -20.35 6.11 4.42
C PRO A 110 -19.27 5.51 5.34
N VAL A 111 -18.08 6.11 5.28
CA VAL A 111 -16.94 5.72 6.11
C VAL A 111 -16.53 6.86 7.05
N ALA A 112 -15.99 6.50 8.24
CA ALA A 112 -15.57 7.46 9.25
C ALA A 112 -14.04 7.52 9.41
N TYR A 113 -13.29 6.97 8.47
CA TYR A 113 -11.83 6.90 8.46
C TYR A 113 -11.23 7.65 7.26
N PRO A 114 -9.93 8.00 7.34
CA PRO A 114 -9.25 8.69 6.26
C PRO A 114 -9.35 7.97 4.92
N THR A 115 -9.82 8.69 3.90
CA THR A 115 -9.89 8.19 2.52
C THR A 115 -9.03 9.05 1.61
N ALA A 116 -8.07 8.43 0.94
CA ALA A 116 -7.19 9.03 -0.06
C ALA A 116 -7.63 8.64 -1.47
N ARG A 117 -7.18 9.38 -2.48
CA ARG A 117 -7.37 9.05 -3.89
C ARG A 117 -6.04 8.93 -4.61
N ASP A 118 -5.82 7.82 -5.33
CA ASP A 118 -4.63 7.61 -6.16
C ASP A 118 -4.98 7.54 -7.65
N VAL A 119 -5.15 8.69 -8.28
CA VAL A 119 -5.45 8.82 -9.72
C VAL A 119 -4.34 8.28 -10.62
N LYS A 120 -3.09 8.33 -10.13
CA LYS A 120 -1.93 7.92 -10.93
C LYS A 120 -1.64 6.43 -10.87
N GLY A 121 -2.29 5.71 -9.97
CA GLY A 121 -2.06 4.27 -9.78
C GLY A 121 -0.66 3.90 -9.26
N THR A 122 0.08 4.87 -8.73
CA THR A 122 1.47 4.62 -8.30
C THR A 122 1.56 3.86 -6.98
N THR A 123 0.53 3.96 -6.14
CA THR A 123 0.51 3.23 -4.87
C THR A 123 0.17 1.76 -5.06
N PRO A 124 -0.88 1.39 -5.83
CA PRO A 124 -1.15 -0.02 -6.13
C PRO A 124 0.04 -0.73 -6.81
N GLU A 125 0.80 -0.05 -7.68
CA GLU A 125 2.02 -0.61 -8.26
C GLU A 125 3.07 -0.94 -7.19
N LYS A 126 3.33 -0.01 -6.25
CA LYS A 126 4.29 -0.22 -5.15
C LYS A 126 3.87 -1.32 -4.17
N TYR A 127 2.57 -1.53 -4.00
CA TYR A 127 1.99 -2.58 -3.17
C TYR A 127 1.76 -3.88 -3.94
N GLU A 128 2.08 -3.91 -5.24
CA GLU A 128 1.86 -5.05 -6.14
C GLU A 128 0.42 -5.58 -6.09
N LEU A 129 -0.53 -4.65 -6.14
CA LEU A 129 -1.94 -4.95 -6.04
C LEU A 129 -2.39 -5.85 -7.21
N ARG A 130 -2.89 -7.05 -6.91
CA ARG A 130 -3.34 -8.02 -7.92
C ARG A 130 -4.85 -7.97 -8.17
N GLY A 131 -5.60 -7.37 -7.28
CA GLY A 131 -7.06 -7.28 -7.36
C GLY A 131 -7.64 -6.48 -6.21
N MET A 132 -8.96 -6.30 -6.19
CA MET A 132 -9.66 -5.56 -5.14
C MET A 132 -10.86 -6.33 -4.58
N PRO A 133 -11.15 -6.13 -3.27
CA PRO A 133 -10.34 -5.41 -2.31
C PRO A 133 -9.05 -6.19 -1.98
N THR A 134 -7.96 -5.49 -1.81
CA THR A 134 -6.75 -6.00 -1.18
C THR A 134 -6.33 -5.00 -0.13
N ALA A 135 -5.92 -5.49 1.03
CA ALA A 135 -5.51 -4.65 2.12
C ALA A 135 -4.26 -5.17 2.82
N TYR A 136 -3.58 -4.26 3.50
CA TYR A 136 -2.33 -4.51 4.19
C TYR A 136 -2.46 -4.07 5.64
N LEU A 137 -2.39 -5.02 6.57
CA LEU A 137 -2.34 -4.71 8.00
C LEU A 137 -0.88 -4.45 8.38
N ILE A 138 -0.61 -3.25 8.85
CA ILE A 138 0.72 -2.73 9.12
C ILE A 138 0.87 -2.53 10.63
N ASP A 139 1.97 -3.00 11.18
CA ASP A 139 2.30 -2.86 12.60
C ASP A 139 2.75 -1.44 12.98
N ARG A 140 3.02 -1.21 14.29
CA ARG A 140 3.46 0.09 14.81
C ARG A 140 4.81 0.54 14.27
N GLN A 141 5.67 -0.40 13.88
CA GLN A 141 6.98 -0.19 13.28
C GLN A 141 6.89 0.08 11.77
N GLY A 142 5.72 -0.18 11.18
CA GLY A 142 5.41 0.04 9.77
C GLY A 142 5.73 -1.15 8.89
N ASN A 143 5.86 -2.35 9.46
CA ASN A 143 6.03 -3.56 8.70
C ASN A 143 4.66 -4.16 8.36
N ILE A 144 4.54 -4.77 7.19
CA ILE A 144 3.36 -5.52 6.77
C ILE A 144 3.27 -6.78 7.62
N ASN A 145 2.17 -6.94 8.34
CA ASN A 145 1.92 -8.12 9.18
C ASN A 145 0.93 -9.10 8.53
N LEU A 146 0.03 -8.58 7.68
CA LEU A 146 -0.94 -9.37 6.94
C LEU A 146 -1.20 -8.72 5.59
N ILE A 147 -1.28 -9.53 4.53
CA ILE A 147 -1.85 -9.17 3.24
C ILE A 147 -3.20 -9.88 3.15
N HIS A 148 -4.27 -9.12 2.96
CA HIS A 148 -5.64 -9.63 2.94
C HIS A 148 -6.25 -9.39 1.57
N GLU A 149 -6.36 -10.46 0.77
CA GLU A 149 -6.91 -10.43 -0.58
C GLU A 149 -8.37 -10.86 -0.59
N GLY A 150 -9.23 -10.08 -1.22
CA GLY A 150 -10.67 -10.28 -1.20
C GLY A 150 -11.31 -9.91 0.14
N PHE A 151 -12.65 -10.05 0.24
CA PHE A 151 -13.38 -9.85 1.50
C PHE A 151 -14.65 -10.66 1.56
N LYS A 152 -14.85 -11.36 2.67
CA LYS A 152 -16.05 -12.13 3.01
C LYS A 152 -16.57 -11.75 4.39
N LYS A 153 -17.84 -11.95 4.67
CA LYS A 153 -18.41 -11.68 6.01
C LYS A 153 -17.70 -12.42 7.14
N SER A 154 -17.22 -13.64 6.88
CA SER A 154 -16.44 -14.44 7.82
C SER A 154 -15.12 -13.80 8.26
N ASP A 155 -14.56 -12.91 7.44
CA ASP A 155 -13.23 -12.34 7.67
C ASP A 155 -13.21 -11.32 8.82
N SER A 156 -14.37 -10.77 9.17
CA SER A 156 -14.52 -9.79 10.26
C SER A 156 -13.95 -10.28 11.59
N GLN A 157 -14.20 -11.54 11.96
CA GLN A 157 -13.73 -12.10 13.23
C GLN A 157 -12.23 -12.36 13.22
N SER A 158 -11.69 -12.97 12.16
CA SER A 158 -10.25 -13.24 12.02
C SER A 158 -9.45 -11.95 11.99
N LEU A 159 -9.92 -10.95 11.26
CA LEU A 159 -9.30 -9.64 11.19
C LEU A 159 -9.34 -8.92 12.55
N SER A 160 -10.48 -8.98 13.27
CA SER A 160 -10.59 -8.46 14.63
C SER A 160 -9.56 -9.07 15.58
N THR A 161 -9.34 -10.39 15.47
CA THR A 161 -8.34 -11.12 16.30
C THR A 161 -6.92 -10.69 15.95
N HIS A 162 -6.59 -10.57 14.65
CA HIS A 162 -5.27 -10.11 14.19
C HIS A 162 -4.96 -8.69 14.69
N ILE A 163 -5.90 -7.75 14.51
CA ILE A 163 -5.77 -6.38 15.00
C ILE A 163 -5.53 -6.37 16.52
N ALA A 164 -6.35 -7.11 17.29
CA ALA A 164 -6.20 -7.16 18.74
C ALA A 164 -4.85 -7.73 19.21
N THR A 165 -4.28 -8.68 18.45
CA THR A 165 -2.95 -9.23 18.73
C THR A 165 -1.85 -8.20 18.51
N LEU A 166 -1.87 -7.46 17.38
CA LEU A 166 -0.88 -6.43 17.09
C LEU A 166 -0.96 -5.23 18.05
N LEU A 167 -2.15 -4.91 18.53
CA LEU A 167 -2.33 -3.81 19.48
C LEU A 167 -1.73 -4.06 20.87
N LYS A 168 -1.41 -5.33 21.20
CA LYS A 168 -0.77 -5.73 22.46
C LYS A 168 0.76 -5.69 22.39
N GLN A 169 1.32 -5.57 21.20
CA GLN A 169 2.76 -5.44 20.93
C GLN A 169 3.18 -3.95 20.99
#